data_5ca44cd875229090ef40b76015dafb78
#
_entry.id   5ca44cd875229090ef40b76015dafb78
#
_cell.length_a   1.000
_cell.length_b   1.000
_cell.length_c   1.000
_cell.angle_alpha   90.00
_cell.angle_beta   90.00
_cell.angle_gamma   90.00
#
_symmetry.space_group_name_H-M   'P 1'
#
loop_
_entity.id
_entity.type
_entity.pdbx_description
1 polymer ?
#
loop_
_entity_poly.entity_id
_entity_poly.type
_entity_poly.pdbx_seq_one_letter_code
_entity_poly.pdbx_strand_id
1 'polypeptide(L)'
;MPKRTTSTPDSIRLFLDDLDRYPLPDPDEQIELAKAVAAGDDEARRRMVAANLRLVIHWARRYQDRGVDFADLVQEGTFGLMRAVDKFDWERGFRFSTYATWWIRQSLQRAVQQHGNTIRVPMEVAELAQRVDRANWELAIELGRDPTPDEVANAAGVDTDTIEGLGQTARVTASLDQSAGADSTTALGDLVGADDAVFENDVERRMVLERVRSAVDKLDDLERAVLNIRFGLDSGSPTSLQATAAQLGIGVRRARQAEARALQQLALQPDVVAAHAAA
;
A
#
# COMPACT_ATOMS: atom_id res chain seq x y z
N MET A 1 -10.88 22.07 -11.73
CA MET A 1 -10.31 20.72 -12.01
C MET A 1 -10.61 20.40 -13.47
N PRO A 2 -9.64 20.23 -14.36
CA PRO A 2 -9.90 19.78 -15.72
C PRO A 2 -10.42 18.36 -15.65
N LYS A 3 -11.60 18.10 -16.21
CA LYS A 3 -12.14 16.76 -16.40
C LYS A 3 -11.13 15.98 -17.25
N ARG A 4 -10.46 14.99 -16.67
CA ARG A 4 -9.77 13.95 -17.44
C ARG A 4 -10.85 13.32 -18.33
N THR A 5 -10.88 13.67 -19.61
CA THR A 5 -11.55 12.89 -20.64
C THR A 5 -10.77 11.60 -20.75
N THR A 6 -11.12 10.63 -19.91
CA THR A 6 -10.68 9.26 -20.05
C THR A 6 -11.33 8.73 -21.32
N SER A 7 -10.62 8.86 -22.46
CA SER A 7 -10.94 8.07 -23.64
C SER A 7 -10.93 6.63 -23.18
N THR A 8 -12.08 5.97 -23.23
CA THR A 8 -12.19 4.53 -22.94
C THR A 8 -11.12 3.83 -23.77
N PRO A 9 -10.16 3.09 -23.19
CA PRO A 9 -9.14 2.40 -23.93
C PRO A 9 -9.77 1.58 -25.06
N ASP A 10 -9.14 1.50 -26.22
CA ASP A 10 -9.67 0.74 -27.37
C ASP A 10 -10.01 -0.72 -27.00
N SER A 11 -9.26 -1.29 -26.04
CA SER A 11 -9.54 -2.63 -25.49
C SER A 11 -10.91 -2.74 -24.82
N ILE A 12 -11.36 -1.72 -24.10
CA ILE A 12 -12.68 -1.72 -23.46
C ILE A 12 -13.78 -1.56 -24.51
N ARG A 13 -13.55 -0.77 -25.56
CA ARG A 13 -14.50 -0.68 -26.69
C ARG A 13 -14.70 -2.03 -27.37
N LEU A 14 -13.62 -2.71 -27.71
CA LEU A 14 -13.66 -4.05 -28.30
C LEU A 14 -14.40 -5.04 -27.37
N PHE A 15 -14.17 -4.97 -26.08
CA PHE A 15 -14.89 -5.79 -25.12
C PHE A 15 -16.39 -5.49 -25.08
N LEU A 16 -16.78 -4.20 -25.17
CA LEU A 16 -18.19 -3.81 -25.21
C LEU A 16 -18.89 -4.29 -26.51
N ASP A 17 -18.21 -4.21 -27.64
CA ASP A 17 -18.70 -4.69 -28.93
C ASP A 17 -18.88 -6.23 -28.93
N ASP A 18 -18.00 -6.96 -28.26
CA ASP A 18 -18.12 -8.42 -28.09
C ASP A 18 -19.34 -8.83 -27.22
N LEU A 19 -19.78 -7.97 -26.29
CA LEU A 19 -20.96 -8.27 -25.46
C LEU A 19 -22.27 -8.35 -26.25
N ASP A 20 -22.35 -7.70 -27.40
CA ASP A 20 -23.53 -7.76 -28.26
C ASP A 20 -23.74 -9.16 -28.86
N ARG A 21 -22.73 -10.03 -28.84
CA ARG A 21 -22.82 -11.46 -29.22
C ARG A 21 -23.59 -12.30 -28.21
N TYR A 22 -23.80 -11.81 -26.99
CA TYR A 22 -24.46 -12.50 -25.90
C TYR A 22 -25.77 -11.78 -25.56
N PRO A 23 -26.87 -12.06 -26.24
CA PRO A 23 -28.15 -11.44 -25.95
C PRO A 23 -28.64 -11.83 -24.55
N LEU A 24 -29.39 -10.91 -23.93
CA LEU A 24 -29.96 -11.17 -22.62
C LEU A 24 -31.01 -12.28 -22.76
N PRO A 25 -30.91 -13.40 -22.03
CA PRO A 25 -31.87 -14.48 -22.07
C PRO A 25 -33.24 -14.00 -21.55
N ASP A 26 -34.30 -14.55 -22.07
CA ASP A 26 -35.64 -14.27 -21.55
C ASP A 26 -35.81 -14.86 -20.12
N PRO A 27 -36.91 -14.52 -19.41
CA PRO A 27 -37.08 -14.99 -18.03
C PRO A 27 -37.13 -16.51 -17.90
N ASP A 28 -37.71 -17.24 -18.88
CA ASP A 28 -37.82 -18.69 -18.84
C ASP A 28 -36.47 -19.34 -19.14
N GLU A 29 -35.73 -18.84 -20.11
CA GLU A 29 -34.35 -19.24 -20.40
C GLU A 29 -33.42 -18.98 -19.22
N GLN A 30 -33.59 -17.88 -18.47
CA GLN A 30 -32.83 -17.61 -17.25
C GLN A 30 -33.04 -18.67 -16.18
N ILE A 31 -34.27 -19.15 -16.03
CA ILE A 31 -34.61 -20.21 -15.07
C ILE A 31 -33.98 -21.54 -15.51
N GLU A 32 -34.06 -21.89 -16.81
CA GLU A 32 -33.41 -23.09 -17.31
C GLU A 32 -31.89 -23.07 -17.16
N LEU A 33 -31.26 -21.95 -17.46
CA LEU A 33 -29.82 -21.75 -17.19
C LEU A 33 -29.51 -21.90 -15.72
N ALA A 34 -30.30 -21.29 -14.81
CA ALA A 34 -30.09 -21.41 -13.38
C ALA A 34 -30.18 -22.83 -12.85
N LYS A 35 -31.15 -23.63 -13.38
CA LYS A 35 -31.29 -25.08 -13.10
C LYS A 35 -30.05 -25.85 -13.56
N ALA A 36 -29.55 -25.57 -14.78
CA ALA A 36 -28.36 -26.22 -15.31
C ALA A 36 -27.10 -25.86 -14.48
N VAL A 37 -26.95 -24.59 -14.07
CA VAL A 37 -25.88 -24.17 -13.17
C VAL A 37 -25.92 -24.92 -11.83
N ALA A 38 -27.11 -25.07 -11.24
CA ALA A 38 -27.27 -25.82 -9.99
C ALA A 38 -26.96 -27.32 -10.15
N ALA A 39 -27.13 -27.86 -11.37
CA ALA A 39 -26.73 -29.23 -11.72
C ALA A 39 -25.21 -29.37 -12.01
N GLY A 40 -24.45 -28.25 -11.97
CA GLY A 40 -23.01 -28.25 -12.19
C GLY A 40 -22.57 -28.05 -13.64
N ASP A 41 -23.45 -27.54 -14.52
CA ASP A 41 -23.08 -27.23 -15.91
C ASP A 41 -22.28 -25.94 -16.01
N ASP A 42 -20.99 -26.08 -16.28
CA ASP A 42 -20.06 -24.95 -16.44
C ASP A 42 -20.34 -24.12 -17.70
N GLU A 43 -20.93 -24.71 -18.76
CA GLU A 43 -21.28 -23.97 -19.97
C GLU A 43 -22.49 -23.06 -19.72
N ALA A 44 -23.51 -23.56 -19.04
CA ALA A 44 -24.66 -22.77 -18.61
C ALA A 44 -24.20 -21.62 -17.68
N ARG A 45 -23.28 -21.90 -16.80
CA ARG A 45 -22.67 -20.90 -15.91
C ARG A 45 -21.98 -19.78 -16.72
N ARG A 46 -21.10 -20.13 -17.66
CA ARG A 46 -20.40 -19.16 -18.53
C ARG A 46 -21.41 -18.34 -19.33
N ARG A 47 -22.44 -18.98 -19.92
CA ARG A 47 -23.47 -18.29 -20.69
C ARG A 47 -24.29 -17.32 -19.84
N MET A 48 -24.65 -17.72 -18.61
CA MET A 48 -25.40 -16.87 -17.69
C MET A 48 -24.58 -15.64 -17.25
N VAL A 49 -23.26 -15.80 -16.98
CA VAL A 49 -22.35 -14.69 -16.67
C VAL A 49 -22.21 -13.76 -17.87
N ALA A 50 -21.88 -14.29 -19.06
CA ALA A 50 -21.64 -13.51 -20.27
C ALA A 50 -22.84 -12.63 -20.64
N ALA A 51 -24.06 -13.21 -20.63
CA ALA A 51 -25.29 -12.52 -20.94
C ALA A 51 -25.63 -11.36 -19.97
N ASN A 52 -25.13 -11.42 -18.73
CA ASN A 52 -25.41 -10.43 -17.70
C ASN A 52 -24.23 -9.45 -17.45
N LEU A 53 -23.12 -9.51 -18.20
CA LEU A 53 -22.00 -8.56 -18.06
C LEU A 53 -22.42 -7.10 -18.28
N ARG A 54 -23.43 -6.86 -19.12
CA ARG A 54 -23.99 -5.50 -19.33
C ARG A 54 -24.50 -4.87 -18.02
N LEU A 55 -25.01 -5.68 -17.10
CA LEU A 55 -25.44 -5.22 -15.78
C LEU A 55 -24.24 -4.78 -14.93
N VAL A 56 -23.12 -5.52 -15.00
CA VAL A 56 -21.88 -5.14 -14.32
C VAL A 56 -21.38 -3.79 -14.81
N ILE A 57 -21.31 -3.61 -16.14
CA ILE A 57 -20.85 -2.34 -16.76
C ILE A 57 -21.73 -1.17 -16.34
N HIS A 58 -23.05 -1.38 -16.32
CA HIS A 58 -23.99 -0.36 -15.87
C HIS A 58 -23.70 0.11 -14.44
N TRP A 59 -23.40 -0.82 -13.54
CA TRP A 59 -23.05 -0.48 -12.17
C TRP A 59 -21.63 0.06 -12.02
N ALA A 60 -20.63 -0.52 -12.71
CA ALA A 60 -19.25 -0.06 -12.66
C ALA A 60 -19.09 1.42 -13.05
N ARG A 61 -19.87 1.90 -14.04
CA ARG A 61 -19.90 3.32 -14.45
C ARG A 61 -20.22 4.28 -13.29
N ARG A 62 -20.98 3.86 -12.28
CA ARG A 62 -21.34 4.69 -11.13
C ARG A 62 -20.23 4.77 -10.08
N TYR A 63 -19.20 3.93 -10.21
CA TYR A 63 -18.05 3.88 -9.32
C TYR A 63 -16.77 4.41 -9.96
N GLN A 64 -16.85 4.94 -11.20
CA GLN A 64 -15.76 5.65 -11.84
C GLN A 64 -15.30 6.85 -11.01
N ASP A 65 -14.07 7.28 -11.22
CA ASP A 65 -13.45 8.43 -10.54
C ASP A 65 -13.28 8.28 -9.01
N ARG A 66 -13.31 7.04 -8.52
CA ARG A 66 -13.09 6.70 -7.11
C ARG A 66 -11.73 6.05 -6.84
N GLY A 67 -10.73 6.35 -7.68
CA GLY A 67 -9.36 5.86 -7.50
C GLY A 67 -9.09 4.45 -8.04
N VAL A 68 -10.09 3.77 -8.61
CA VAL A 68 -9.94 2.45 -9.25
C VAL A 68 -10.19 2.58 -10.74
N ASP A 69 -9.37 1.94 -11.58
CA ASP A 69 -9.56 1.92 -13.03
C ASP A 69 -10.89 1.26 -13.41
N PHE A 70 -11.49 1.73 -14.51
CA PHE A 70 -12.77 1.20 -14.96
C PHE A 70 -12.70 -0.29 -15.33
N ALA A 71 -11.60 -0.73 -15.94
CA ALA A 71 -11.41 -2.14 -16.27
C ALA A 71 -11.37 -3.02 -15.00
N ASP A 72 -10.68 -2.55 -13.96
CA ASP A 72 -10.61 -3.25 -12.67
C ASP A 72 -11.97 -3.28 -11.99
N LEU A 73 -12.75 -2.19 -12.05
CA LEU A 73 -14.12 -2.17 -11.55
C LEU A 73 -15.00 -3.19 -12.28
N VAL A 74 -14.87 -3.32 -13.60
CA VAL A 74 -15.62 -4.33 -14.37
C VAL A 74 -15.23 -5.73 -13.96
N GLN A 75 -13.95 -6.01 -13.75
CA GLN A 75 -13.48 -7.34 -13.28
C GLN A 75 -14.02 -7.66 -11.88
N GLU A 76 -13.89 -6.73 -10.94
CA GLU A 76 -14.41 -6.91 -9.58
C GLU A 76 -15.93 -7.09 -9.54
N GLY A 77 -16.66 -6.31 -10.34
CA GLY A 77 -18.10 -6.47 -10.52
C GLY A 77 -18.46 -7.83 -11.14
N THR A 78 -17.63 -8.35 -12.06
CA THR A 78 -17.80 -9.67 -12.66
C THR A 78 -17.61 -10.78 -11.61
N PHE A 79 -16.66 -10.66 -10.70
CA PHE A 79 -16.56 -11.60 -9.56
C PHE A 79 -17.82 -11.57 -8.68
N GLY A 80 -18.41 -10.39 -8.48
CA GLY A 80 -19.72 -10.25 -7.81
C GLY A 80 -20.83 -10.97 -8.58
N LEU A 81 -20.90 -10.79 -9.89
CA LEU A 81 -21.86 -11.46 -10.77
C LEU A 81 -21.70 -12.98 -10.74
N MET A 82 -20.47 -13.50 -10.81
CA MET A 82 -20.20 -14.95 -10.73
C MET A 82 -20.75 -15.55 -9.44
N ARG A 83 -20.50 -14.86 -8.29
CA ARG A 83 -21.08 -15.29 -6.99
C ARG A 83 -22.61 -15.26 -6.99
N ALA A 84 -23.20 -14.27 -7.66
CA ALA A 84 -24.65 -14.20 -7.80
C ALA A 84 -25.18 -15.38 -8.63
N VAL A 85 -24.53 -15.75 -9.74
CA VAL A 85 -24.90 -16.91 -10.57
C VAL A 85 -24.83 -18.19 -9.75
N ASP A 86 -23.76 -18.40 -8.99
CA ASP A 86 -23.54 -19.61 -8.19
C ASP A 86 -24.54 -19.76 -7.02
N LYS A 87 -25.12 -18.65 -6.55
CA LYS A 87 -26.02 -18.63 -5.37
C LYS A 87 -27.47 -18.27 -5.70
N PHE A 88 -27.80 -18.14 -6.96
CA PHE A 88 -29.14 -17.75 -7.35
C PHE A 88 -30.15 -18.87 -7.15
N ASP A 89 -31.21 -18.56 -6.43
CA ASP A 89 -32.33 -19.46 -6.18
C ASP A 89 -33.52 -19.03 -7.03
N TRP A 90 -33.79 -19.78 -8.09
CA TRP A 90 -34.89 -19.50 -9.04
C TRP A 90 -36.26 -19.83 -8.45
N GLU A 91 -36.35 -20.68 -7.41
CA GLU A 91 -37.61 -21.10 -6.81
C GLU A 91 -38.30 -19.94 -6.07
N ARG A 92 -37.53 -18.92 -5.67
CA ARG A 92 -38.08 -17.73 -5.00
C ARG A 92 -38.86 -16.79 -5.92
N GLY A 93 -38.87 -17.00 -7.21
CA GLY A 93 -39.65 -16.20 -8.16
C GLY A 93 -39.15 -14.78 -8.41
N PHE A 94 -37.97 -14.40 -7.88
CA PHE A 94 -37.38 -13.08 -8.15
C PHE A 94 -36.56 -13.10 -9.45
N ARG A 95 -36.49 -11.93 -10.11
CA ARG A 95 -35.63 -11.76 -11.28
C ARG A 95 -34.15 -11.84 -10.88
N PHE A 96 -33.36 -12.54 -11.69
CA PHE A 96 -31.92 -12.66 -11.47
C PHE A 96 -31.22 -11.31 -11.32
N SER A 97 -31.58 -10.32 -12.17
CA SER A 97 -30.96 -8.96 -12.12
C SER A 97 -31.14 -8.27 -10.78
N THR A 98 -32.26 -8.47 -10.08
CA THR A 98 -32.50 -7.91 -8.74
C THR A 98 -31.53 -8.51 -7.73
N TYR A 99 -31.32 -9.81 -7.75
CA TYR A 99 -30.40 -10.51 -6.86
C TYR A 99 -28.94 -10.21 -7.20
N ALA A 100 -28.57 -10.25 -8.48
CA ALA A 100 -27.21 -9.99 -8.95
C ALA A 100 -26.74 -8.56 -8.64
N THR A 101 -27.64 -7.58 -8.71
CA THR A 101 -27.33 -6.18 -8.41
C THR A 101 -26.73 -6.02 -7.01
N TRP A 102 -27.23 -6.74 -6.01
CA TRP A 102 -26.70 -6.66 -4.65
C TRP A 102 -25.25 -7.14 -4.57
N TRP A 103 -24.95 -8.30 -5.19
CA TRP A 103 -23.59 -8.87 -5.22
C TRP A 103 -22.59 -8.01 -6.00
N ILE A 104 -23.03 -7.50 -7.16
CA ILE A 104 -22.23 -6.60 -8.00
C ILE A 104 -21.87 -5.33 -7.22
N ARG A 105 -22.87 -4.68 -6.61
CA ARG A 105 -22.63 -3.45 -5.82
C ARG A 105 -21.73 -3.69 -4.64
N GLN A 106 -21.92 -4.78 -3.91
CA GLN A 106 -21.05 -5.14 -2.79
C GLN A 106 -19.59 -5.34 -3.22
N SER A 107 -19.40 -6.06 -4.35
CA SER A 107 -18.05 -6.29 -4.89
C SER A 107 -17.38 -4.99 -5.33
N LEU A 108 -18.11 -4.11 -6.03
CA LEU A 108 -17.62 -2.79 -6.45
C LEU A 108 -17.28 -1.88 -5.26
N GLN A 109 -18.12 -1.83 -4.24
CA GLN A 109 -17.85 -1.06 -3.02
C GLN A 109 -16.60 -1.56 -2.32
N ARG A 110 -16.45 -2.89 -2.19
CA ARG A 110 -15.26 -3.49 -1.61
C ARG A 110 -14.00 -3.19 -2.41
N ALA A 111 -14.06 -3.23 -3.75
CA ALA A 111 -12.96 -2.90 -4.63
C ALA A 111 -12.51 -1.44 -4.43
N VAL A 112 -13.44 -0.48 -4.39
CA VAL A 112 -13.13 0.92 -4.13
C VAL A 112 -12.52 1.13 -2.76
N GLN A 113 -13.03 0.48 -1.72
CA GLN A 113 -12.46 0.58 -0.36
C GLN A 113 -11.05 -0.02 -0.27
N GLN A 114 -10.77 -1.09 -1.02
CA GLN A 114 -9.48 -1.79 -0.97
C GLN A 114 -8.40 -1.16 -1.86
N HIS A 115 -8.79 -0.62 -3.00
CA HIS A 115 -7.87 -0.18 -4.06
C HIS A 115 -8.04 1.29 -4.48
N GLY A 116 -9.04 2.00 -3.92
CA GLY A 116 -9.32 3.39 -4.28
C GLY A 116 -8.28 4.40 -3.80
N ASN A 117 -7.52 4.07 -2.76
CA ASN A 117 -6.50 4.94 -2.19
C ASN A 117 -5.10 4.41 -2.51
N THR A 118 -4.17 5.30 -2.85
CA THR A 118 -2.74 4.97 -3.06
C THR A 118 -2.12 4.35 -1.81
N ILE A 119 -2.45 4.89 -0.64
CA ILE A 119 -2.09 4.32 0.66
C ILE A 119 -3.30 3.55 1.17
N ARG A 120 -3.19 2.23 1.27
CA ARG A 120 -4.28 1.37 1.72
C ARG A 120 -4.69 1.69 3.15
N VAL A 121 -5.97 2.01 3.33
CA VAL A 121 -6.59 2.21 4.65
C VAL A 121 -7.39 0.95 5.03
N PRO A 122 -7.30 0.45 6.28
CA PRO A 122 -8.17 -0.64 6.76
C PRO A 122 -9.65 -0.30 6.62
N MET A 123 -10.48 -1.33 6.33
CA MET A 123 -11.92 -1.12 6.04
C MET A 123 -12.67 -0.44 7.20
N GLU A 124 -12.36 -0.85 8.43
CA GLU A 124 -12.96 -0.27 9.64
C GLU A 124 -12.70 1.23 9.77
N VAL A 125 -11.45 1.65 9.45
CA VAL A 125 -11.05 3.06 9.48
C VAL A 125 -11.74 3.84 8.34
N ALA A 126 -11.83 3.24 7.15
CA ALA A 126 -12.51 3.86 6.01
C ALA A 126 -14.03 4.01 6.26
N GLU A 127 -14.68 3.02 6.87
CA GLU A 127 -16.09 3.11 7.25
C GLU A 127 -16.33 4.16 8.34
N LEU A 128 -15.41 4.23 9.30
CA LEU A 128 -15.44 5.24 10.35
C LEU A 128 -15.31 6.65 9.74
N ALA A 129 -14.34 6.86 8.84
CA ALA A 129 -14.15 8.13 8.13
C ALA A 129 -15.41 8.53 7.36
N GLN A 130 -16.03 7.61 6.61
CA GLN A 130 -17.28 7.87 5.90
C GLN A 130 -18.45 8.23 6.83
N ARG A 131 -18.51 7.64 8.03
CA ARG A 131 -19.52 7.97 9.03
C ARG A 131 -19.31 9.37 9.59
N VAL A 132 -18.07 9.74 9.88
CA VAL A 132 -17.67 11.08 10.34
C VAL A 132 -17.97 12.14 9.26
N ASP A 133 -17.59 11.88 8.01
CA ASP A 133 -17.86 12.79 6.89
C ASP A 133 -19.35 13.01 6.68
N ARG A 134 -20.16 11.97 6.80
CA ARG A 134 -21.62 12.07 6.70
C ARG A 134 -22.20 12.93 7.84
N ALA A 135 -21.78 12.66 9.08
CA ALA A 135 -22.23 13.45 10.24
C ALA A 135 -21.84 14.93 10.09
N ASN A 136 -20.61 15.19 9.63
CA ASN A 136 -20.12 16.54 9.36
C ASN A 136 -20.99 17.27 8.31
N TRP A 137 -21.31 16.58 7.19
CA TRP A 137 -22.13 17.14 6.13
C TRP A 137 -23.60 17.41 6.58
N GLU A 138 -24.20 16.45 7.30
CA GLU A 138 -25.56 16.59 7.84
C GLU A 138 -25.66 17.75 8.83
N LEU A 139 -24.69 17.86 9.77
CA LEU A 139 -24.62 18.97 10.73
C LEU A 139 -24.37 20.32 10.05
N ALA A 140 -23.52 20.38 9.03
CA ALA A 140 -23.26 21.62 8.30
C ALA A 140 -24.53 22.16 7.63
N ILE A 141 -25.38 21.28 7.10
CA ILE A 141 -26.70 21.67 6.54
C ILE A 141 -27.64 22.16 7.64
N GLU A 142 -27.72 21.45 8.77
CA GLU A 142 -28.61 21.75 9.86
C GLU A 142 -28.25 23.06 10.56
N LEU A 143 -26.97 23.28 10.83
CA LEU A 143 -26.46 24.46 11.54
C LEU A 143 -26.28 25.69 10.65
N GLY A 144 -26.19 25.51 9.32
CA GLY A 144 -25.88 26.58 8.37
C GLY A 144 -24.46 27.15 8.51
N ARG A 145 -23.56 26.45 9.21
CA ARG A 145 -22.14 26.76 9.42
C ARG A 145 -21.32 25.47 9.49
N ASP A 146 -20.02 25.60 9.43
CA ASP A 146 -19.14 24.46 9.68
C ASP A 146 -19.28 23.99 11.15
N PRO A 147 -19.53 22.70 11.40
CA PRO A 147 -19.61 22.12 12.73
C PRO A 147 -18.25 22.06 13.40
N THR A 148 -18.21 22.14 14.73
CA THR A 148 -17.00 21.94 15.51
C THR A 148 -16.63 20.46 15.58
N PRO A 149 -15.35 20.10 15.81
CA PRO A 149 -14.93 18.71 15.99
C PRO A 149 -15.73 17.97 17.06
N ASP A 150 -16.07 18.64 18.18
CA ASP A 150 -16.87 18.07 19.26
C ASP A 150 -18.30 17.76 18.85
N GLU A 151 -18.93 18.66 18.05
CA GLU A 151 -20.27 18.43 17.51
C GLU A 151 -20.29 17.23 16.57
N VAL A 152 -19.27 17.10 15.70
CA VAL A 152 -19.11 15.96 14.79
C VAL A 152 -18.85 14.67 15.57
N ALA A 153 -17.99 14.72 16.60
CA ALA A 153 -17.67 13.57 17.46
C ALA A 153 -18.95 13.02 18.11
N ASN A 154 -19.75 13.90 18.70
CA ASN A 154 -21.01 13.54 19.32
C ASN A 154 -22.01 12.95 18.31
N ALA A 155 -22.15 13.53 17.13
CA ALA A 155 -23.07 13.04 16.09
C ALA A 155 -22.61 11.70 15.47
N ALA A 156 -21.30 11.52 15.27
CA ALA A 156 -20.73 10.29 14.74
C ALA A 156 -20.61 9.18 15.80
N GLY A 157 -20.74 9.50 17.10
CA GLY A 157 -20.58 8.57 18.22
C GLY A 157 -19.13 8.09 18.38
N VAL A 158 -18.17 9.03 18.28
CA VAL A 158 -16.72 8.77 18.39
C VAL A 158 -16.07 9.82 19.30
N ASP A 159 -14.84 9.55 19.74
CA ASP A 159 -14.05 10.52 20.49
C ASP A 159 -13.42 11.57 19.56
N THR A 160 -13.19 12.77 20.06
CA THR A 160 -12.55 13.87 19.33
C THR A 160 -11.13 13.50 18.86
N ASP A 161 -10.36 12.78 19.69
CA ASP A 161 -9.02 12.27 19.36
C ASP A 161 -9.07 11.35 18.12
N THR A 162 -10.15 10.57 17.97
CA THR A 162 -10.36 9.71 16.80
C THR A 162 -10.55 10.53 15.52
N ILE A 163 -11.26 11.66 15.58
CA ILE A 163 -11.46 12.57 14.44
C ILE A 163 -10.13 13.18 14.01
N GLU A 164 -9.30 13.64 14.97
CA GLU A 164 -7.98 14.18 14.67
C GLU A 164 -7.07 13.13 14.01
N GLY A 165 -7.09 11.89 14.52
CA GLY A 165 -6.38 10.74 13.93
C GLY A 165 -6.84 10.41 12.51
N LEU A 166 -8.15 10.49 12.24
CA LEU A 166 -8.69 10.28 10.90
C LEU A 166 -8.25 11.38 9.93
N GLY A 167 -8.19 12.64 10.37
CA GLY A 167 -7.69 13.75 9.56
C GLY A 167 -6.22 13.55 9.10
N GLN A 168 -5.40 12.89 9.92
CA GLN A 168 -4.02 12.52 9.54
C GLN A 168 -3.97 11.33 8.57
N THR A 169 -4.93 10.42 8.65
CA THR A 169 -5.00 9.21 7.82
C THR A 169 -5.54 9.50 6.42
N ALA A 170 -6.46 10.44 6.29
CA ALA A 170 -7.08 10.87 5.04
C ALA A 170 -6.17 11.81 4.21
N ARG A 171 -4.85 11.64 4.27
CA ARG A 171 -3.92 12.49 3.51
C ARG A 171 -4.14 12.31 2.02
N VAL A 172 -4.45 13.42 1.35
CA VAL A 172 -4.54 13.51 -0.10
C VAL A 172 -3.14 13.34 -0.67
N THR A 173 -2.92 12.28 -1.44
CA THR A 173 -1.68 12.10 -2.21
C THR A 173 -1.72 13.01 -3.43
N ALA A 174 -0.65 13.77 -3.67
CA ALA A 174 -0.47 14.56 -4.88
C ALA A 174 0.48 13.85 -5.85
N SER A 175 0.23 13.97 -7.14
CA SER A 175 1.17 13.45 -8.15
C SER A 175 2.40 14.33 -8.20
N LEU A 176 3.58 13.73 -8.17
CA LEU A 176 4.85 14.45 -8.37
C LEU A 176 4.98 15.02 -9.79
N ASP A 177 4.28 14.44 -10.78
CA ASP A 177 4.24 14.93 -12.16
C ASP A 177 3.27 16.10 -12.33
N GLN A 178 2.53 16.48 -11.27
CA GLN A 178 1.64 17.62 -11.31
C GLN A 178 2.45 18.91 -11.47
N SER A 179 1.99 19.79 -12.36
CA SER A 179 2.56 21.14 -12.52
C SER A 179 2.50 21.93 -11.20
N ALA A 180 3.61 22.52 -10.80
CA ALA A 180 3.74 23.27 -9.55
C ALA A 180 2.97 24.60 -9.51
N GLY A 181 2.40 25.04 -10.63
CA GLY A 181 1.57 26.24 -10.75
C GLY A 181 0.75 26.24 -12.03
N ALA A 182 -0.20 27.15 -12.15
CA ALA A 182 -1.12 27.22 -13.29
C ALA A 182 -0.41 27.44 -14.64
N ASP A 183 0.72 28.15 -14.62
CA ASP A 183 1.51 28.50 -15.81
C ASP A 183 2.94 27.90 -15.77
N SER A 184 3.21 26.97 -14.82
CA SER A 184 4.55 26.38 -14.65
C SER A 184 4.68 25.09 -15.46
N THR A 185 5.78 24.95 -16.20
CA THR A 185 6.20 23.69 -16.83
C THR A 185 6.96 22.79 -15.87
N THR A 186 7.29 23.29 -14.67
CA THR A 186 8.04 22.58 -13.64
C THR A 186 7.11 21.61 -12.91
N ALA A 187 7.48 20.35 -12.80
CA ALA A 187 6.73 19.36 -12.04
C ALA A 187 6.93 19.56 -10.52
N LEU A 188 5.94 19.16 -9.72
CA LEU A 188 6.04 19.21 -8.27
C LEU A 188 7.24 18.39 -7.76
N GLY A 189 7.57 17.28 -8.44
CA GLY A 189 8.74 16.45 -8.13
C GLY A 189 10.07 17.17 -8.28
N ASP A 190 10.17 18.14 -9.19
CA ASP A 190 11.39 18.92 -9.39
C ASP A 190 11.66 19.91 -8.24
N LEU A 191 10.62 20.25 -7.47
CA LEU A 191 10.69 21.11 -6.28
C LEU A 191 11.00 20.33 -5.01
N VAL A 192 10.81 19.03 -5.02
CA VAL A 192 11.17 18.15 -3.89
C VAL A 192 12.66 17.92 -3.98
N GLY A 193 13.44 18.64 -3.17
CA GLY A 193 14.89 18.49 -3.11
C GLY A 193 15.28 17.05 -2.78
N ALA A 194 16.30 16.53 -3.47
CA ALA A 194 17.01 15.36 -2.98
C ALA A 194 17.77 15.77 -1.72
N ASP A 195 17.78 14.90 -0.71
CA ASP A 195 18.58 15.12 0.50
C ASP A 195 20.05 14.78 0.15
N ASP A 196 20.74 15.74 -0.52
CA ASP A 196 22.13 15.58 -0.95
C ASP A 196 23.09 15.36 0.23
N ALA A 197 22.67 15.74 1.45
CA ALA A 197 23.42 15.50 2.68
C ALA A 197 23.64 14.00 2.97
N VAL A 198 22.77 13.12 2.47
CA VAL A 198 22.92 11.67 2.61
C VAL A 198 24.14 11.16 1.83
N PHE A 199 24.39 11.69 0.64
CA PHE A 199 25.52 11.26 -0.19
C PHE A 199 26.87 11.72 0.40
N GLU A 200 26.96 12.97 0.84
CA GLU A 200 28.18 13.50 1.47
C GLU A 200 28.51 12.74 2.75
N ASN A 201 27.52 12.55 3.62
CA ASN A 201 27.67 11.77 4.86
C ASN A 201 28.08 10.31 4.59
N ASP A 202 27.53 9.68 3.54
CA ASP A 202 27.90 8.30 3.17
C ASP A 202 29.34 8.20 2.66
N VAL A 203 29.83 9.18 1.90
CA VAL A 203 31.21 9.24 1.42
C VAL A 203 32.16 9.46 2.60
N GLU A 204 31.88 10.42 3.46
CA GLU A 204 32.67 10.66 4.67
C GLU A 204 32.71 9.42 5.56
N ARG A 205 31.59 8.79 5.81
CA ARG A 205 31.49 7.56 6.60
C ARG A 205 32.30 6.41 5.99
N ARG A 206 32.29 6.24 4.68
CA ARG A 206 33.12 5.25 4.00
C ARG A 206 34.61 5.56 4.16
N MET A 207 35.01 6.81 3.99
CA MET A 207 36.42 7.24 4.18
C MET A 207 36.89 7.01 5.63
N VAL A 208 36.05 7.32 6.63
CA VAL A 208 36.32 7.02 8.03
C VAL A 208 36.50 5.53 8.27
N LEU A 209 35.59 4.70 7.73
CA LEU A 209 35.67 3.25 7.86
C LEU A 209 36.92 2.64 7.19
N GLU A 210 37.33 3.15 6.04
CA GLU A 210 38.55 2.71 5.35
C GLU A 210 39.79 3.05 6.17
N ARG A 211 39.86 4.26 6.77
CA ARG A 211 40.96 4.67 7.67
C ARG A 211 41.04 3.78 8.91
N VAL A 212 39.89 3.49 9.53
CA VAL A 212 39.81 2.59 10.69
C VAL A 212 40.26 1.16 10.30
N ARG A 213 39.82 0.61 9.18
CA ARG A 213 40.25 -0.70 8.68
C ARG A 213 41.76 -0.73 8.44
N SER A 214 42.28 0.27 7.76
CA SER A 214 43.73 0.39 7.50
C SER A 214 44.56 0.50 8.80
N ALA A 215 43.98 1.10 9.83
CA ALA A 215 44.60 1.18 11.15
C ALA A 215 44.57 -0.18 11.88
N VAL A 216 43.47 -0.91 11.77
CA VAL A 216 43.32 -2.26 12.35
C VAL A 216 44.27 -3.26 11.67
N ASP A 217 44.49 -3.13 10.36
CA ASP A 217 45.39 -4.00 9.59
C ASP A 217 46.85 -3.88 10.04
N LYS A 218 47.24 -2.77 10.68
CA LYS A 218 48.60 -2.53 11.22
C LYS A 218 48.82 -3.15 12.61
N LEU A 219 47.76 -3.70 13.25
CA LEU A 219 47.82 -4.36 14.54
C LEU A 219 48.39 -5.78 14.45
N ASP A 220 48.83 -6.31 15.60
CA ASP A 220 49.26 -7.69 15.74
C ASP A 220 48.13 -8.65 15.33
N ASP A 221 48.48 -9.83 14.75
CA ASP A 221 47.50 -10.78 14.23
C ASP A 221 46.42 -11.16 15.25
N LEU A 222 46.80 -11.35 16.51
CA LEU A 222 45.84 -11.69 17.57
C LEU A 222 44.90 -10.50 17.88
N GLU A 223 45.45 -9.30 17.96
CA GLU A 223 44.73 -8.05 18.28
C GLU A 223 43.72 -7.73 17.15
N ARG A 224 44.16 -7.87 15.90
CA ARG A 224 43.35 -7.69 14.70
C ARG A 224 42.19 -8.70 14.68
N ALA A 225 42.48 -9.99 14.90
CA ALA A 225 41.46 -11.04 14.92
C ALA A 225 40.40 -10.83 16.01
N VAL A 226 40.84 -10.39 17.20
CA VAL A 226 39.92 -10.06 18.30
C VAL A 226 39.01 -8.89 17.93
N LEU A 227 39.54 -7.80 17.35
CA LEU A 227 38.73 -6.65 16.97
C LEU A 227 37.75 -6.98 15.83
N ASN A 228 38.21 -7.70 14.80
CA ASN A 228 37.36 -8.07 13.65
C ASN A 228 36.13 -8.88 14.09
N ILE A 229 36.33 -9.87 14.94
CA ILE A 229 35.22 -10.71 15.44
C ILE A 229 34.37 -9.95 16.46
N ARG A 230 35.01 -9.20 17.37
CA ARG A 230 34.31 -8.48 18.45
C ARG A 230 33.38 -7.40 17.94
N PHE A 231 33.87 -6.60 16.98
CA PHE A 231 33.13 -5.46 16.42
C PHE A 231 32.48 -5.78 15.08
N GLY A 232 32.70 -6.97 14.52
CA GLY A 232 32.08 -7.39 13.26
C GLY A 232 32.60 -6.63 12.05
N LEU A 233 33.89 -6.23 12.04
CA LEU A 233 34.47 -5.41 10.96
C LEU A 233 34.48 -6.16 9.61
N ASP A 234 34.59 -7.49 9.63
CA ASP A 234 34.54 -8.35 8.44
C ASP A 234 33.16 -8.94 8.20
N SER A 235 32.44 -9.34 9.26
CA SER A 235 31.16 -10.07 9.19
C SER A 235 29.92 -9.20 9.35
N GLY A 236 30.08 -7.94 9.74
CA GLY A 236 28.99 -6.99 9.99
C GLY A 236 28.19 -7.25 11.28
N SER A 237 28.47 -8.30 12.02
CA SER A 237 27.76 -8.66 13.26
C SER A 237 28.70 -8.69 14.47
N PRO A 238 28.57 -7.75 15.44
CA PRO A 238 29.37 -7.73 16.65
C PRO A 238 29.07 -8.94 17.54
N THR A 239 30.09 -9.51 18.16
CA THR A 239 29.96 -10.65 19.08
C THR A 239 30.37 -10.30 20.51
N SER A 240 29.96 -11.13 21.49
CA SER A 240 30.38 -10.94 22.87
C SER A 240 31.86 -11.36 23.06
N LEU A 241 32.56 -10.75 24.01
CA LEU A 241 33.96 -11.10 24.30
C LEU A 241 34.19 -12.59 24.61
N GLN A 242 33.20 -13.23 25.24
CA GLN A 242 33.23 -14.67 25.49
C GLN A 242 33.13 -15.50 24.21
N ALA A 243 32.25 -15.12 23.30
CA ALA A 243 32.10 -15.76 22.00
C ALA A 243 33.33 -15.55 21.13
N THR A 244 33.91 -14.32 21.12
CA THR A 244 35.17 -14.03 20.44
C THR A 244 36.32 -14.90 20.95
N ALA A 245 36.46 -15.03 22.26
CA ALA A 245 37.50 -15.87 22.87
C ALA A 245 37.32 -17.35 22.51
N ALA A 246 36.06 -17.84 22.49
CA ALA A 246 35.75 -19.22 22.10
C ALA A 246 36.05 -19.48 20.61
N GLN A 247 35.71 -18.55 19.71
CA GLN A 247 36.02 -18.67 18.28
C GLN A 247 37.52 -18.68 17.98
N LEU A 248 38.32 -17.91 18.73
CA LEU A 248 39.78 -17.86 18.58
C LEU A 248 40.52 -18.94 19.37
N GLY A 249 39.81 -19.77 20.14
CA GLY A 249 40.41 -20.81 20.97
C GLY A 249 41.32 -20.27 22.08
N ILE A 250 41.07 -19.05 22.58
CA ILE A 250 41.88 -18.39 23.61
C ILE A 250 41.06 -18.17 24.89
N GLY A 251 41.77 -17.99 26.02
CA GLY A 251 41.09 -17.64 27.27
C GLY A 251 40.52 -16.22 27.24
N VAL A 252 39.35 -16.01 27.85
CA VAL A 252 38.64 -14.73 27.92
C VAL A 252 39.53 -13.59 28.48
N ARG A 253 40.39 -13.92 29.44
CA ARG A 253 41.36 -12.96 30.01
C ARG A 253 42.37 -12.49 28.95
N ARG A 254 42.84 -13.41 28.08
CA ARG A 254 43.78 -13.08 26.99
C ARG A 254 43.09 -12.28 25.90
N ALA A 255 41.84 -12.60 25.55
CA ALA A 255 41.05 -11.80 24.63
C ALA A 255 40.83 -10.36 25.10
N ARG A 256 40.50 -10.17 26.41
CA ARG A 256 40.35 -8.86 27.02
C ARG A 256 41.64 -8.04 27.00
N GLN A 257 42.79 -8.69 27.26
CA GLN A 257 44.10 -8.01 27.19
C GLN A 257 44.44 -7.59 25.78
N ALA A 258 44.18 -8.43 24.78
CA ALA A 258 44.37 -8.10 23.36
C ALA A 258 43.48 -6.95 22.92
N GLU A 259 42.18 -6.99 23.26
CA GLU A 259 41.22 -5.89 22.98
C GLU A 259 41.72 -4.56 23.59
N ALA A 260 42.11 -4.55 24.86
CA ALA A 260 42.57 -3.35 25.53
C ALA A 260 43.84 -2.78 24.91
N ARG A 261 44.82 -3.63 24.53
CA ARG A 261 46.04 -3.20 23.84
C ARG A 261 45.74 -2.64 22.44
N ALA A 262 44.89 -3.37 21.68
CA ALA A 262 44.49 -2.93 20.36
C ALA A 262 43.82 -1.54 20.38
N LEU A 263 42.86 -1.34 21.27
CA LEU A 263 42.17 -0.04 21.43
C LEU A 263 43.15 1.07 21.88
N GLN A 264 44.11 0.76 22.75
CA GLN A 264 45.13 1.73 23.17
C GLN A 264 46.05 2.11 22.00
N GLN A 265 46.47 1.15 21.18
CA GLN A 265 47.28 1.40 19.98
C GLN A 265 46.53 2.20 18.93
N LEU A 266 45.24 1.88 18.69
CA LEU A 266 44.39 2.64 17.77
C LEU A 266 44.18 4.08 18.23
N ALA A 267 44.01 4.31 19.54
CA ALA A 267 43.85 5.65 20.11
C ALA A 267 45.09 6.55 19.94
N LEU A 268 46.25 5.95 19.73
CA LEU A 268 47.49 6.69 19.48
C LEU A 268 47.79 6.93 17.99
N GLN A 269 47.01 6.30 17.09
CA GLN A 269 47.22 6.49 15.66
C GLN A 269 46.59 7.81 15.16
N PRO A 270 47.38 8.65 14.47
CA PRO A 270 46.90 9.96 14.03
C PRO A 270 45.72 9.88 13.07
N ASP A 271 45.66 8.80 12.25
CA ASP A 271 44.57 8.56 11.29
C ASP A 271 43.24 8.31 11.99
N VAL A 272 43.26 7.60 13.14
CA VAL A 272 42.04 7.32 13.95
C VAL A 272 41.63 8.53 14.75
N VAL A 273 42.59 9.28 15.30
CA VAL A 273 42.32 10.54 16.03
C VAL A 273 41.69 11.57 15.10
N ALA A 274 42.22 11.72 13.86
CA ALA A 274 41.64 12.59 12.85
C ALA A 274 40.22 12.15 12.40
N ALA A 275 39.97 10.84 12.30
CA ALA A 275 38.67 10.31 11.99
C ALA A 275 37.63 10.55 13.10
N HIS A 276 38.05 10.48 14.37
CA HIS A 276 37.19 10.80 15.53
C HIS A 276 36.85 12.28 15.67
N ALA A 277 37.78 13.16 15.26
CA ALA A 277 37.56 14.60 15.29
C ALA A 277 36.64 15.10 14.15
N ALA A 278 36.48 14.30 13.09
CA ALA A 278 35.61 14.57 11.93
C ALA A 278 34.22 13.98 12.06
N ALA A 279 33.96 13.08 13.01
CA ALA A 279 32.68 12.43 13.28
C ALA A 279 31.90 13.15 14.39
#